data_5cd528b8b3fd0ad28fa037dcdf985ed4
#
_entry.id   5cd528b8b3fd0ad28fa037dcdf985ed4
#
_cell.length_a   1.000
_cell.length_b   1.000
_cell.length_c   1.000
_cell.angle_alpha   90.00
_cell.angle_beta   90.00
_cell.angle_gamma   90.00
#
_symmetry.space_group_name_H-M   'P 1'
#
loop_
_entity.id
_entity.type
_entity.pdbx_description
1 polymer ?
#
loop_
_entity_poly.entity_id
_entity_poly.type
_entity_poly.pdbx_seq_one_letter_code
_entity_poly.pdbx_strand_id
1 'polypeptide(L)'
;MLNLLIAESALETIPQDIWHEKNIISSIKTRQKKPSEILLDRSLHHRAMLNLEDAHKRGRPDLIHTTILASTSTPLYLQKKMQIYIHTYTSKVLKINLGVRPPKSYFRFQGLIEQILGHIDNKQTLSPLITVQQMEFSDLIEEINPDIIIGFSRSGKSLLIKSWLDQCVNAANPVFIIGGFPKGCFSNAIIKNLDLLVSIHNLPP
;
A
#
# COMPACT_ATOMS: atom_id res chain seq x y z
N MET A 1 -20.30 -0.37 1.43
CA MET A 1 -19.36 0.36 0.55
C MET A 1 -18.12 -0.52 0.37
N LEU A 2 -17.58 -0.69 -0.85
CA LEU A 2 -16.36 -1.49 -1.05
C LEU A 2 -15.14 -0.79 -0.46
N ASN A 3 -14.30 -1.52 0.29
CA ASN A 3 -13.00 -1.04 0.74
C ASN A 3 -11.89 -1.79 -0.02
N LEU A 4 -11.04 -1.06 -0.72
CA LEU A 4 -9.84 -1.59 -1.34
C LEU A 4 -8.65 -1.29 -0.43
N LEU A 5 -7.99 -2.33 0.06
CA LEU A 5 -6.82 -2.24 0.91
C LEU A 5 -5.58 -2.75 0.18
N ILE A 6 -4.62 -1.87 -0.05
CA ILE A 6 -3.31 -2.21 -0.61
C ILE A 6 -2.38 -2.50 0.57
N ALA A 7 -2.19 -3.79 0.88
CA ALA A 7 -1.51 -4.24 2.09
C ALA A 7 -0.01 -4.44 1.90
N GLU A 8 0.77 -4.27 2.97
CA GLU A 8 2.23 -4.40 3.01
C GLU A 8 2.91 -3.61 1.89
N SER A 9 2.39 -2.42 1.65
CA SER A 9 2.80 -1.60 0.52
C SER A 9 4.26 -1.19 0.61
N ALA A 10 4.98 -1.34 -0.52
CA ALA A 10 6.38 -0.98 -0.71
C ALA A 10 6.57 0.56 -0.74
N LEU A 11 5.95 1.24 0.22
CA LEU A 11 5.88 2.69 0.34
C LEU A 11 6.38 3.11 1.72
N GLU A 12 7.63 3.54 1.78
CA GLU A 12 8.29 3.95 3.01
C GLU A 12 9.39 4.98 2.73
N THR A 13 9.81 5.73 3.72
CA THR A 13 11.02 6.56 3.65
C THR A 13 12.26 5.70 3.87
N ILE A 14 13.44 6.23 3.53
CA ILE A 14 14.71 5.50 3.70
C ILE A 14 14.87 5.10 5.18
N PRO A 15 14.94 3.79 5.50
CA PRO A 15 15.07 3.31 6.87
C PRO A 15 16.45 3.65 7.45
N GLN A 16 16.49 3.79 8.77
CA GLN A 16 17.66 4.27 9.50
C GLN A 16 18.88 3.36 9.33
N ASP A 17 18.65 2.06 9.21
CA ASP A 17 19.67 1.02 9.11
C ASP A 17 20.63 1.21 7.92
N ILE A 18 20.19 1.90 6.86
CA ILE A 18 20.97 2.09 5.63
C ILE A 18 21.41 3.54 5.39
N TRP A 19 21.24 4.45 6.34
CA TRP A 19 21.60 5.86 6.16
C TRP A 19 23.10 6.08 5.88
N HIS A 20 23.96 5.18 6.36
CA HIS A 20 25.39 5.22 6.17
C HIS A 20 25.86 4.76 4.78
N GLU A 21 24.98 4.19 4.00
CA GLU A 21 25.32 3.66 2.68
C GLU A 21 25.63 4.76 1.65
N LYS A 22 26.65 4.54 0.81
CA LYS A 22 27.19 5.54 -0.13
C LYS A 22 26.13 6.11 -1.09
N ASN A 23 25.27 5.26 -1.62
CA ASN A 23 24.21 5.69 -2.54
C ASN A 23 23.09 6.46 -1.81
N ILE A 24 22.83 6.18 -0.53
CA ILE A 24 21.93 6.98 0.29
C ILE A 24 22.53 8.37 0.56
N ILE A 25 23.81 8.43 0.95
CA ILE A 25 24.52 9.71 1.15
C ILE A 25 24.51 10.53 -0.15
N SER A 26 24.69 9.91 -1.30
CA SER A 26 24.58 10.59 -2.60
C SER A 26 23.18 11.16 -2.83
N SER A 27 22.12 10.38 -2.54
CA SER A 27 20.73 10.82 -2.67
C SER A 27 20.42 12.02 -1.76
N ILE A 28 20.89 11.99 -0.51
CA ILE A 28 20.74 13.10 0.45
C ILE A 28 21.36 14.38 -0.11
N LYS A 29 22.61 14.29 -0.60
CA LYS A 29 23.32 15.44 -1.17
C LYS A 29 22.63 16.02 -2.40
N THR A 30 22.17 15.15 -3.31
CA THR A 30 21.51 15.56 -4.55
C THR A 30 20.14 16.17 -4.29
N ARG A 31 19.38 15.62 -3.35
CA ARG A 31 18.00 16.05 -3.07
C ARG A 31 17.90 17.13 -1.99
N GLN A 32 18.99 17.38 -1.26
CA GLN A 32 19.04 18.32 -0.13
C GLN A 32 17.93 18.09 0.92
N LYS A 33 17.66 16.82 1.22
CA LYS A 33 16.64 16.36 2.15
C LYS A 33 17.25 15.39 3.15
N LYS A 34 16.62 15.23 4.32
CA LYS A 34 16.97 14.17 5.27
C LYS A 34 16.56 12.80 4.72
N PRO A 35 17.25 11.69 5.07
CA PRO A 35 16.86 10.35 4.61
C PRO A 35 15.40 10.00 4.98
N SER A 36 14.95 10.40 6.16
CA SER A 36 13.57 10.22 6.63
C SER A 36 12.51 10.98 5.80
N GLU A 37 12.93 11.88 4.92
CA GLU A 37 12.07 12.67 4.03
C GLU A 37 12.16 12.19 2.57
N ILE A 38 12.96 11.17 2.27
CA ILE A 38 13.15 10.62 0.93
C ILE A 38 12.52 9.24 0.87
N LEU A 39 11.69 8.98 -0.15
CA LEU A 39 11.15 7.64 -0.37
C LEU A 39 12.24 6.65 -0.73
N LEU A 40 12.18 5.46 -0.14
CA LEU A 40 12.99 4.33 -0.54
C LEU A 40 12.56 3.90 -1.96
N ASP A 41 13.49 3.94 -2.90
CA ASP A 41 13.25 3.55 -4.29
C ASP A 41 14.35 2.61 -4.76
N ARG A 42 13.99 1.39 -5.12
CA ARG A 42 14.92 0.35 -5.56
C ARG A 42 15.70 0.76 -6.80
N SER A 43 15.15 1.58 -7.67
CA SER A 43 15.87 2.07 -8.85
C SER A 43 17.11 2.91 -8.50
N LEU A 44 17.08 3.57 -7.34
CA LEU A 44 18.13 4.44 -6.83
C LEU A 44 18.95 3.78 -5.70
N HIS A 45 18.29 3.01 -4.85
CA HIS A 45 18.84 2.54 -3.56
C HIS A 45 19.13 1.04 -3.54
N HIS A 46 19.06 0.34 -4.66
CA HIS A 46 19.16 -1.12 -4.75
C HIS A 46 20.31 -1.71 -3.93
N ARG A 47 21.53 -1.13 -4.05
CA ARG A 47 22.71 -1.65 -3.34
C ARG A 47 22.58 -1.55 -1.83
N ALA A 48 22.06 -0.43 -1.31
CA ALA A 48 21.83 -0.24 0.11
C ALA A 48 20.75 -1.19 0.66
N MET A 49 19.81 -1.60 -0.19
CA MET A 49 18.69 -2.46 0.21
C MET A 49 19.05 -3.95 0.33
N LEU A 50 20.23 -4.39 -0.14
CA LEU A 50 20.57 -5.82 -0.24
C LEU A 50 20.49 -6.55 1.12
N ASN A 51 20.83 -5.86 2.21
CA ASN A 51 20.88 -6.41 3.56
C ASN A 51 19.64 -6.05 4.40
N LEU A 52 18.65 -5.38 3.82
CA LEU A 52 17.40 -5.09 4.53
C LEU A 52 16.55 -6.36 4.65
N GLU A 53 15.94 -6.52 5.80
CA GLU A 53 14.89 -7.53 5.98
C GLU A 53 13.79 -7.30 4.94
N ASP A 54 13.30 -8.40 4.36
CA ASP A 54 12.28 -8.38 3.31
C ASP A 54 12.57 -7.42 2.15
N ALA A 55 13.85 -7.21 1.82
CA ALA A 55 14.26 -6.32 0.72
C ALA A 55 13.46 -6.56 -0.57
N HIS A 56 13.03 -7.80 -0.81
CA HIS A 56 12.26 -8.18 -1.99
C HIS A 56 10.85 -7.59 -2.04
N LYS A 57 10.28 -7.21 -0.88
CA LYS A 57 8.95 -6.56 -0.77
C LYS A 57 9.02 -5.03 -0.81
N ARG A 58 10.19 -4.41 -0.63
CA ARG A 58 10.36 -2.99 -0.31
C ARG A 58 10.81 -2.13 -1.49
N GLY A 59 10.66 -0.81 -1.37
CA GLY A 59 11.25 0.18 -2.28
C GLY A 59 10.63 0.21 -3.69
N ARG A 60 9.32 0.11 -3.82
CA ARG A 60 8.60 0.21 -5.09
C ARG A 60 7.40 1.18 -5.01
N PRO A 61 7.68 2.48 -4.74
CA PRO A 61 6.62 3.50 -4.70
C PRO A 61 5.90 3.67 -6.04
N ASP A 62 6.54 3.39 -7.17
CA ASP A 62 5.97 3.38 -8.51
C ASP A 62 4.82 2.37 -8.66
N LEU A 63 4.95 1.19 -8.04
CA LEU A 63 3.91 0.17 -8.02
C LEU A 63 2.63 0.70 -7.33
N ILE A 64 2.79 1.34 -6.18
CA ILE A 64 1.68 1.92 -5.44
C ILE A 64 1.04 3.06 -6.22
N HIS A 65 1.84 3.93 -6.83
CA HIS A 65 1.34 5.00 -7.69
C HIS A 65 0.46 4.45 -8.83
N THR A 66 0.94 3.46 -9.56
CA THR A 66 0.19 2.83 -10.67
C THR A 66 -1.10 2.19 -10.17
N THR A 67 -1.05 1.48 -9.04
CA THR A 67 -2.23 0.84 -8.43
C THR A 67 -3.29 1.86 -8.04
N ILE A 68 -2.89 2.98 -7.41
CA ILE A 68 -3.82 4.04 -7.03
C ILE A 68 -4.43 4.70 -8.28
N LEU A 69 -3.63 4.99 -9.31
CA LEU A 69 -4.15 5.56 -10.56
C LEU A 69 -5.19 4.65 -11.21
N ALA A 70 -4.91 3.35 -11.29
CA ALA A 70 -5.85 2.37 -11.83
C ALA A 70 -7.13 2.33 -10.99
N SER A 71 -7.02 2.24 -9.66
CA SER A 71 -8.15 2.13 -8.74
C SER A 71 -9.05 3.37 -8.77
N THR A 72 -8.45 4.57 -8.78
CA THR A 72 -9.21 5.84 -8.81
C THR A 72 -9.85 6.15 -10.16
N SER A 73 -9.52 5.37 -11.19
CA SER A 73 -10.15 5.46 -12.53
C SER A 73 -11.36 4.53 -12.69
N THR A 74 -11.63 3.66 -11.70
CA THR A 74 -12.75 2.72 -11.76
C THR A 74 -14.11 3.41 -11.59
N PRO A 75 -15.20 2.90 -12.19
CA PRO A 75 -16.53 3.45 -12.00
C PRO A 75 -16.96 3.49 -10.52
N LEU A 76 -16.61 2.46 -9.72
CA LEU A 76 -16.93 2.40 -8.29
C LEU A 76 -16.32 3.58 -7.51
N TYR A 77 -15.05 3.90 -7.79
CA TYR A 77 -14.41 5.04 -7.13
C TYR A 77 -15.01 6.37 -7.58
N LEU A 78 -15.24 6.55 -8.88
CA LEU A 78 -15.83 7.77 -9.43
C LEU A 78 -17.24 8.03 -8.89
N GLN A 79 -18.00 6.98 -8.60
CA GLN A 79 -19.32 7.05 -7.96
C GLN A 79 -19.25 7.16 -6.41
N LYS A 80 -18.04 7.29 -5.83
CA LYS A 80 -17.81 7.35 -4.37
C LYS A 80 -18.32 6.12 -3.61
N LYS A 81 -18.33 4.96 -4.28
CA LYS A 81 -18.75 3.66 -3.71
C LYS A 81 -17.57 2.78 -3.28
N MET A 82 -16.34 3.27 -3.42
CA MET A 82 -15.12 2.57 -3.04
C MET A 82 -14.20 3.50 -2.24
N GLN A 83 -13.80 3.03 -1.04
CA GLN A 83 -12.77 3.65 -0.22
C GLN A 83 -11.43 2.95 -0.48
N ILE A 84 -10.33 3.70 -0.54
CA ILE A 84 -8.99 3.14 -0.74
C ILE A 84 -8.14 3.40 0.50
N TYR A 85 -7.51 2.33 0.99
CA TYR A 85 -6.51 2.35 2.06
C TYR A 85 -5.19 1.78 1.55
N ILE A 86 -4.09 2.34 2.03
CA ILE A 86 -2.74 1.84 1.77
C ILE A 86 -2.12 1.57 3.14
N HIS A 87 -1.96 0.29 3.49
CA HIS A 87 -1.22 -0.12 4.66
C HIS A 87 0.23 -0.37 4.23
N THR A 88 1.17 0.39 4.76
CA THR A 88 2.59 0.32 4.35
C THR A 88 3.32 -0.80 5.08
N TYR A 89 4.50 -1.17 4.57
CA TYR A 89 5.41 -2.12 5.22
C TYR A 89 5.80 -1.69 6.65
N THR A 90 5.79 -0.40 6.93
CA THR A 90 6.14 0.18 8.25
C THR A 90 4.92 0.52 9.11
N SER A 91 3.80 -0.20 8.93
CA SER A 91 2.55 -0.05 9.71
C SER A 91 2.01 1.39 9.71
N LYS A 92 2.11 2.09 8.58
CA LYS A 92 1.43 3.36 8.36
C LYS A 92 0.24 3.15 7.44
N VAL A 93 -0.89 3.74 7.78
CA VAL A 93 -2.10 3.68 6.97
C VAL A 93 -2.35 5.03 6.33
N LEU A 94 -2.44 5.03 4.99
CA LEU A 94 -2.85 6.19 4.21
C LEU A 94 -4.27 5.93 3.70
N LYS A 95 -5.21 6.78 4.08
CA LYS A 95 -6.58 6.76 3.60
C LYS A 95 -6.74 7.84 2.53
N ILE A 96 -7.08 7.44 1.31
CA ILE A 96 -7.35 8.38 0.21
C ILE A 96 -8.76 8.91 0.37
N ASN A 97 -8.92 10.22 0.55
CA ASN A 97 -10.23 10.82 0.73
C ASN A 97 -11.09 10.66 -0.53
N LEU A 98 -12.39 10.43 -0.34
CA LEU A 98 -13.32 10.15 -1.43
C LEU A 98 -13.33 11.26 -2.49
N GLY A 99 -13.22 10.86 -3.76
CA GLY A 99 -13.21 11.78 -4.90
C GLY A 99 -11.86 12.44 -5.19
N VAL A 100 -10.83 12.16 -4.38
CA VAL A 100 -9.47 12.64 -4.61
C VAL A 100 -8.87 11.94 -5.82
N ARG A 101 -8.25 12.72 -6.71
CA ARG A 101 -7.47 12.20 -7.83
C ARG A 101 -5.98 12.36 -7.52
N PRO A 102 -5.23 11.27 -7.42
CA PRO A 102 -3.80 11.35 -7.18
C PRO A 102 -3.08 12.01 -8.37
N PRO A 103 -1.90 12.62 -8.14
CA PRO A 103 -1.11 13.19 -9.22
C PRO A 103 -0.78 12.13 -10.27
N LYS A 104 -1.05 12.40 -11.55
CA LYS A 104 -0.69 11.49 -12.66
C LYS A 104 0.82 11.36 -12.85
N SER A 105 1.57 12.45 -12.60
CA SER A 105 3.03 12.44 -12.66
C SER A 105 3.61 11.74 -11.44
N TYR A 106 4.47 10.74 -11.66
CA TYR A 106 5.16 10.03 -10.59
C TYR A 106 5.98 10.98 -9.68
N PHE A 107 6.69 11.95 -10.26
CA PHE A 107 7.48 12.91 -9.46
C PHE A 107 6.62 13.76 -8.52
N ARG A 108 5.41 14.15 -8.97
CA ARG A 108 4.47 14.89 -8.10
C ARG A 108 3.90 13.99 -7.02
N PHE A 109 3.59 12.75 -7.36
CA PHE A 109 3.15 11.75 -6.39
C PHE A 109 4.25 11.49 -5.36
N GLN A 110 5.49 11.26 -5.80
CA GLN A 110 6.64 11.05 -4.92
C GLN A 110 6.81 12.23 -3.94
N GLY A 111 6.80 13.47 -4.44
CA GLY A 111 6.91 14.65 -3.59
C GLY A 111 5.78 14.78 -2.56
N LEU A 112 4.54 14.46 -2.96
CA LEU A 112 3.39 14.46 -2.06
C LEU A 112 3.56 13.40 -0.94
N ILE A 113 3.93 12.17 -1.28
CA ILE A 113 4.10 11.10 -0.31
C ILE A 113 5.29 11.37 0.62
N GLU A 114 6.41 11.88 0.10
CA GLU A 114 7.55 12.30 0.92
C GLU A 114 7.15 13.36 1.94
N GLN A 115 6.37 14.35 1.53
CA GLN A 115 5.85 15.38 2.45
C GLN A 115 4.94 14.74 3.52
N ILE A 116 4.05 13.84 3.14
CA ILE A 116 3.12 13.19 4.06
C ILE A 116 3.86 12.29 5.03
N LEU A 117 4.77 11.43 4.56
CA LEU A 117 5.47 10.46 5.40
C LEU A 117 6.60 11.08 6.24
N GLY A 118 7.21 12.17 5.78
CA GLY A 118 8.30 12.86 6.48
C GLY A 118 7.86 13.71 7.68
N HIS A 119 6.57 14.04 7.80
CA HIS A 119 6.05 14.93 8.85
C HIS A 119 5.11 14.24 9.83
N ILE A 120 5.18 12.90 9.95
CA ILE A 120 4.28 12.09 10.81
C ILE A 120 4.57 12.25 12.32
N ASP A 121 5.59 12.97 12.73
CA ASP A 121 5.96 13.14 14.15
C ASP A 121 4.84 13.69 15.07
N ASN A 122 3.72 14.15 14.50
CA ASN A 122 2.55 14.66 15.21
C ASN A 122 1.26 13.87 14.90
N LYS A 123 1.20 12.61 15.30
CA LYS A 123 0.03 11.70 15.43
C LYS A 123 -1.02 11.65 14.31
N GLN A 124 -1.24 12.67 13.52
CA GLN A 124 -2.14 12.68 12.36
C GLN A 124 -1.79 13.82 11.40
N THR A 125 -1.31 13.51 10.21
CA THR A 125 -1.16 14.53 9.17
C THR A 125 -2.44 14.55 8.33
N LEU A 126 -3.24 15.57 8.54
CA LEU A 126 -4.44 15.84 7.74
C LEU A 126 -4.03 16.62 6.48
N SER A 127 -3.76 15.89 5.41
CA SER A 127 -3.80 16.49 4.08
C SER A 127 -5.26 16.47 3.60
N PRO A 128 -5.75 17.50 2.89
CA PRO A 128 -7.08 17.46 2.30
C PRO A 128 -7.25 16.30 1.30
N LEU A 129 -6.16 15.72 0.85
CA LEU A 129 -6.14 14.63 -0.15
C LEU A 129 -6.01 13.24 0.50
N ILE A 130 -5.15 13.10 1.49
CA ILE A 130 -4.77 11.82 2.11
C ILE A 130 -4.60 12.03 3.60
N THR A 131 -5.31 11.24 4.38
CA THR A 131 -5.10 11.15 5.83
C THR A 131 -4.08 10.05 6.10
N VAL A 132 -3.13 10.28 6.99
CA VAL A 132 -2.14 9.26 7.37
C VAL A 132 -2.08 9.12 8.89
N GLN A 133 -1.92 7.89 9.35
CA GLN A 133 -1.74 7.57 10.77
C GLN A 133 -0.86 6.34 10.94
N GLN A 134 -0.17 6.25 12.08
CA GLN A 134 0.53 5.03 12.49
C GLN A 134 -0.51 4.05 13.02
N MET A 135 -0.65 2.87 12.39
CA MET A 135 -1.69 1.91 12.73
C MET A 135 -1.30 0.53 12.23
N GLU A 136 -1.44 -0.47 13.08
CA GLU A 136 -1.25 -1.87 12.70
C GLU A 136 -2.39 -2.36 11.81
N PHE A 137 -2.13 -3.45 11.09
CA PHE A 137 -3.13 -4.00 10.18
C PHE A 137 -4.40 -4.46 10.88
N SER A 138 -4.28 -5.09 12.07
CA SER A 138 -5.41 -5.53 12.88
C SER A 138 -6.33 -4.38 13.28
N ASP A 139 -5.72 -3.27 13.72
CA ASP A 139 -6.45 -2.08 14.17
C ASP A 139 -7.20 -1.42 13.01
N LEU A 140 -6.58 -1.44 11.81
CA LEU A 140 -7.25 -0.97 10.60
C LEU A 140 -8.47 -1.82 10.25
N ILE A 141 -8.37 -3.15 10.37
CA ILE A 141 -9.49 -4.06 10.12
C ILE A 141 -10.61 -3.84 11.15
N GLU A 142 -10.26 -3.64 12.43
CA GLU A 142 -11.24 -3.30 13.47
C GLU A 142 -11.94 -1.96 13.18
N GLU A 143 -11.18 -0.92 12.74
CA GLU A 143 -11.77 0.39 12.37
C GLU A 143 -12.72 0.28 11.18
N ILE A 144 -12.35 -0.51 10.15
CA ILE A 144 -13.20 -0.72 8.97
C ILE A 144 -14.44 -1.55 9.34
N ASN A 145 -14.33 -2.48 10.27
CA ASN A 145 -15.38 -3.42 10.70
C ASN A 145 -16.08 -4.09 9.49
N PRO A 146 -15.36 -4.90 8.71
CA PRO A 146 -15.87 -5.50 7.48
C PRO A 146 -16.81 -6.69 7.75
N ASP A 147 -17.74 -6.93 6.81
CA ASP A 147 -18.59 -8.14 6.82
C ASP A 147 -17.86 -9.34 6.20
N ILE A 148 -16.93 -9.08 5.28
CA ILE A 148 -16.12 -10.10 4.59
C ILE A 148 -14.78 -9.51 4.12
N ILE A 149 -13.71 -10.29 4.27
CA ILE A 149 -12.34 -9.91 3.87
C ILE A 149 -11.81 -10.91 2.85
N ILE A 150 -11.58 -10.45 1.62
CA ILE A 150 -11.05 -11.26 0.53
C ILE A 150 -9.67 -10.76 0.12
N GLY A 151 -8.66 -11.63 0.29
CA GLY A 151 -7.31 -11.39 -0.21
C GLY A 151 -7.12 -11.96 -1.62
N PHE A 152 -6.38 -11.25 -2.46
CA PHE A 152 -6.01 -11.70 -3.80
C PHE A 152 -4.52 -12.00 -3.86
N SER A 153 -4.17 -13.26 -4.15
CA SER A 153 -2.79 -13.73 -4.27
C SER A 153 -2.70 -14.90 -5.24
N ARG A 154 -1.55 -15.06 -5.88
CA ARG A 154 -1.28 -16.24 -6.72
C ARG A 154 -1.31 -17.55 -5.93
N SER A 155 -1.01 -17.51 -4.63
CA SER A 155 -1.08 -18.65 -3.72
C SER A 155 -2.50 -18.95 -3.21
N GLY A 156 -3.48 -18.16 -3.59
CA GLY A 156 -4.87 -18.35 -3.20
C GLY A 156 -5.55 -19.52 -3.93
N LYS A 157 -6.75 -19.87 -3.46
CA LYS A 157 -7.57 -20.88 -4.13
C LYS A 157 -8.03 -20.37 -5.49
N SER A 158 -7.84 -21.18 -6.54
CA SER A 158 -8.42 -20.90 -7.86
C SER A 158 -9.92 -21.19 -7.82
N LEU A 159 -10.72 -20.15 -7.75
CA LEU A 159 -12.18 -20.23 -7.68
C LEU A 159 -12.81 -19.49 -8.87
N LEU A 160 -13.97 -19.98 -9.31
CA LEU A 160 -14.77 -19.21 -10.27
C LEU A 160 -15.16 -17.86 -9.65
N ILE A 161 -15.03 -16.80 -10.43
CA ILE A 161 -15.33 -15.42 -9.97
C ILE A 161 -16.72 -15.35 -9.33
N LYS A 162 -17.72 -16.02 -9.93
CA LYS A 162 -19.08 -16.03 -9.43
C LYS A 162 -19.19 -16.58 -8.00
N SER A 163 -18.45 -17.64 -7.67
CA SER A 163 -18.58 -18.35 -6.38
C SER A 163 -18.16 -17.51 -5.17
N TRP A 164 -17.20 -16.59 -5.32
CA TRP A 164 -16.80 -15.70 -4.23
C TRP A 164 -17.47 -14.31 -4.34
N LEU A 165 -17.82 -13.89 -5.57
CA LEU A 165 -18.50 -12.62 -5.80
C LEU A 165 -19.91 -12.62 -5.19
N ASP A 166 -20.63 -13.75 -5.27
CA ASP A 166 -21.96 -13.91 -4.66
C ASP A 166 -21.93 -13.67 -3.14
N GLN A 167 -20.83 -13.99 -2.46
CA GLN A 167 -20.64 -13.69 -1.03
C GLN A 167 -20.47 -12.18 -0.79
N CYS A 168 -19.85 -11.45 -1.73
CA CYS A 168 -19.62 -10.01 -1.61
C CYS A 168 -20.86 -9.18 -1.94
N VAL A 169 -21.74 -9.66 -2.82
CA VAL A 169 -22.93 -8.90 -3.27
C VAL A 169 -23.86 -8.56 -2.12
N ASN A 170 -23.94 -9.44 -1.12
CA ASN A 170 -24.78 -9.26 0.06
C ASN A 170 -24.08 -8.56 1.23
N ALA A 171 -22.77 -8.34 1.14
CA ALA A 171 -21.99 -7.66 2.16
C ALA A 171 -22.18 -6.15 2.07
N ALA A 172 -22.48 -5.52 3.20
CA ALA A 172 -22.63 -4.06 3.27
C ALA A 172 -21.27 -3.35 3.23
N ASN A 173 -20.23 -3.97 3.80
CA ASN A 173 -18.89 -3.40 3.99
C ASN A 173 -17.76 -4.38 3.63
N PRO A 174 -17.68 -4.90 2.39
CA PRO A 174 -16.63 -5.84 1.99
C PRO A 174 -15.25 -5.15 1.91
N VAL A 175 -14.20 -5.90 2.27
CA VAL A 175 -12.79 -5.50 2.10
C VAL A 175 -12.11 -6.41 1.09
N PHE A 176 -11.54 -5.81 0.06
CA PHE A 176 -10.67 -6.48 -0.91
C PHE A 176 -9.22 -6.10 -0.64
N ILE A 177 -8.36 -7.11 -0.47
CA ILE A 177 -6.96 -6.92 -0.14
C ILE A 177 -6.09 -7.36 -1.31
N ILE A 178 -5.24 -6.47 -1.77
CA ILE A 178 -4.18 -6.75 -2.75
C ILE A 178 -2.80 -6.44 -2.15
N GLY A 179 -1.77 -7.19 -2.57
CA GLY A 179 -0.40 -6.93 -2.12
C GLY A 179 0.18 -5.68 -2.77
N GLY A 180 0.68 -4.76 -1.97
CA GLY A 180 1.39 -3.55 -2.41
C GLY A 180 2.89 -3.75 -2.58
N PHE A 181 3.35 -4.97 -2.89
CA PHE A 181 4.76 -5.35 -2.97
C PHE A 181 5.09 -6.07 -4.29
N PRO A 182 6.35 -5.98 -4.77
CA PRO A 182 6.71 -6.53 -6.09
C PRO A 182 6.87 -8.05 -6.11
N LYS A 183 7.25 -8.66 -4.99
CA LYS A 183 7.51 -10.11 -4.87
C LYS A 183 7.17 -10.63 -3.49
N GLY A 184 6.81 -11.92 -3.39
CA GLY A 184 6.50 -12.59 -2.14
C GLY A 184 5.01 -12.88 -1.96
N CYS A 185 4.64 -13.22 -0.74
CA CYS A 185 3.27 -13.49 -0.30
C CYS A 185 2.92 -12.56 0.86
N PHE A 186 1.65 -12.49 1.21
CA PHE A 186 1.21 -11.83 2.43
C PHE A 186 1.87 -12.47 3.67
N SER A 187 2.14 -11.65 4.66
CA SER A 187 2.57 -12.13 5.97
C SER A 187 1.47 -12.91 6.67
N ASN A 188 1.84 -13.70 7.67
CA ASN A 188 0.87 -14.42 8.51
C ASN A 188 -0.09 -13.46 9.23
N ALA A 189 0.35 -12.24 9.54
CA ALA A 189 -0.49 -11.22 10.14
C ALA A 189 -1.67 -10.83 9.24
N ILE A 190 -1.44 -10.72 7.93
CA ILE A 190 -2.51 -10.47 6.96
C ILE A 190 -3.38 -11.71 6.78
N ILE A 191 -2.75 -12.88 6.52
CA ILE A 191 -3.46 -14.13 6.18
C ILE A 191 -4.47 -14.54 7.26
N LYS A 192 -4.14 -14.36 8.54
CA LYS A 192 -5.01 -14.70 9.67
C LYS A 192 -6.32 -13.91 9.72
N ASN A 193 -6.35 -12.75 9.09
CA ASN A 193 -7.52 -11.87 9.04
C ASN A 193 -8.38 -12.07 7.79
N LEU A 194 -7.97 -12.96 6.86
CA LEU A 194 -8.72 -13.19 5.63
C LEU A 194 -9.80 -14.27 5.83
N ASP A 195 -11.02 -14.00 5.39
CA ASP A 195 -12.06 -15.02 5.25
C ASP A 195 -11.78 -15.90 4.04
N LEU A 196 -11.22 -15.31 2.97
CA LEU A 196 -10.92 -16.01 1.74
C LEU A 196 -9.64 -15.46 1.09
N LEU A 197 -8.77 -16.37 0.63
CA LEU A 197 -7.63 -16.05 -0.22
C LEU A 197 -7.86 -16.63 -1.61
N VAL A 198 -8.00 -15.78 -2.62
CA VAL A 198 -8.39 -16.16 -3.99
C VAL A 198 -7.25 -15.89 -4.96
N SER A 199 -7.05 -16.82 -5.89
CA SER A 199 -6.27 -16.61 -7.10
C SER A 199 -7.22 -16.32 -8.27
N ILE A 200 -7.05 -15.16 -8.91
CA ILE A 200 -7.80 -14.78 -10.13
C ILE A 200 -7.10 -15.25 -11.41
N HIS A 201 -6.00 -15.97 -11.27
CA HIS A 201 -5.18 -16.40 -12.40
C HIS A 201 -4.96 -17.91 -12.38
N ASN A 202 -5.20 -18.58 -13.51
CA ASN A 202 -4.99 -20.02 -13.70
C ASN A 202 -3.57 -20.39 -14.15
N LEU A 203 -2.60 -19.47 -14.11
CA LEU A 203 -1.21 -19.78 -14.42
C LEU A 203 -0.55 -20.44 -13.19
N PRO A 204 0.26 -21.51 -13.41
CA PRO A 204 1.05 -22.10 -12.35
C PRO A 204 1.99 -21.06 -11.71
N PRO A 205 2.34 -21.24 -10.44
CA PRO A 205 3.17 -20.34 -9.67
C PRO A 205 4.56 -20.12 -10.27
#